data_24f1cbf7c72a49e7ecf305af74aa117a
#
_entry.id   24f1cbf7c72a49e7ecf305af74aa117a
#
_cell.length_a   1.000
_cell.length_b   1.000
_cell.length_c   1.000
_cell.angle_alpha   90.00
_cell.angle_beta   90.00
_cell.angle_gamma   90.00
#
_symmetry.space_group_name_H-M   'P 1'
#
loop_
_entity.id
_entity.type
_entity.pdbx_description
1 polymer ?
#
loop_
_entity_poly.entity_id
_entity_poly.type
_entity_poly.pdbx_seq_one_letter_code
_entity_poly.pdbx_strand_id
1 'polypeptide(L)'
;MKKEQLLDFINKYHLGGKIESAVWTFDNDEITTKFRSGDKGFMGIVTKKNFGFAENCQLGVLTTGQLVRLLSVLGSEFDFGLNKQTANDEEKIVSITISNEGARINFMLADLTVIPKAKGLKNEPDYDLSVTIDDEFIDLFVKSKAALPETKSFTLLKNKKTNKYEIVIGYSTTNSNCIYIPVEVSSLVDDADIDKPISFSSEYFKEILAANKGAEEFKFTVSYKGISHTSIKNGDYIMDYYLAEVQTDI
;
A
#
# COMPACT_ATOMS: atom_id res chain seq x y z
N MET A 1 17.27 -16.92 -3.22
CA MET A 1 16.15 -15.95 -3.40
C MET A 1 16.56 -14.86 -4.38
N LYS A 2 15.67 -14.37 -5.23
CA LYS A 2 15.96 -13.25 -6.13
C LYS A 2 15.76 -11.91 -5.41
N LYS A 3 16.74 -11.01 -5.57
CA LYS A 3 16.70 -9.65 -4.98
C LYS A 3 15.49 -8.86 -5.45
N GLU A 4 15.19 -8.92 -6.74
CA GLU A 4 14.06 -8.25 -7.36
C GLU A 4 12.72 -8.65 -6.72
N GLN A 5 12.53 -9.94 -6.43
CA GLN A 5 11.33 -10.47 -5.80
C GLN A 5 11.12 -9.90 -4.38
N LEU A 6 12.18 -9.82 -3.58
CA LEU A 6 12.11 -9.25 -2.23
C LEU A 6 11.88 -7.74 -2.28
N LEU A 7 12.57 -7.02 -3.17
CA LEU A 7 12.39 -5.59 -3.35
C LEU A 7 10.99 -5.24 -3.87
N ASP A 8 10.46 -6.03 -4.80
CA ASP A 8 9.09 -5.83 -5.30
C ASP A 8 8.06 -6.01 -4.18
N PHE A 9 8.16 -7.08 -3.37
CA PHE A 9 7.31 -7.25 -2.20
C PHE A 9 7.43 -6.07 -1.22
N ILE A 10 8.65 -5.61 -0.94
CA ILE A 10 8.88 -4.45 -0.07
C ILE A 10 8.22 -3.20 -0.65
N ASN A 11 8.37 -2.93 -1.94
CA ASN A 11 7.79 -1.75 -2.58
C ASN A 11 6.27 -1.68 -2.44
N LYS A 12 5.58 -2.85 -2.48
CA LYS A 12 4.12 -2.92 -2.35
C LYS A 12 3.61 -2.45 -0.98
N TYR A 13 4.38 -2.60 0.09
CA TYR A 13 3.96 -2.13 1.42
C TYR A 13 4.70 -0.89 1.91
N HIS A 14 5.97 -0.71 1.54
CA HIS A 14 6.80 0.41 1.98
C HIS A 14 6.36 1.75 1.35
N LEU A 15 5.84 1.71 0.11
CA LEU A 15 5.20 2.83 -0.58
C LEU A 15 6.03 4.12 -0.51
N GLY A 16 7.26 4.05 -1.03
CA GLY A 16 8.14 5.22 -1.08
C GLY A 16 8.55 5.77 0.30
N GLY A 17 8.56 4.96 1.35
CA GLY A 17 8.90 5.37 2.72
C GLY A 17 7.72 5.75 3.60
N LYS A 18 6.49 5.56 3.15
CA LYS A 18 5.30 5.86 3.96
C LYS A 18 5.10 4.86 5.10
N ILE A 19 5.57 3.61 4.92
CA ILE A 19 5.51 2.53 5.91
C ILE A 19 6.91 1.99 6.19
N GLU A 20 7.48 2.36 7.32
CA GLU A 20 8.84 1.93 7.73
C GLU A 20 8.86 0.66 8.56
N SER A 21 7.72 0.28 9.15
CA SER A 21 7.65 -0.90 10.02
C SER A 21 6.52 -1.84 9.64
N ALA A 22 6.82 -3.14 9.57
CA ALA A 22 5.86 -4.17 9.22
C ALA A 22 6.24 -5.52 9.84
N VAL A 23 5.24 -6.37 10.06
CA VAL A 23 5.46 -7.78 10.40
C VAL A 23 5.33 -8.58 9.11
N TRP A 24 6.39 -9.29 8.73
CA TRP A 24 6.33 -10.27 7.66
C TRP A 24 5.93 -11.61 8.26
N THR A 25 4.89 -12.20 7.74
CA THR A 25 4.43 -13.54 8.13
C THR A 25 4.68 -14.49 6.96
N PHE A 26 5.51 -15.49 7.17
CA PHE A 26 5.74 -16.57 6.22
C PHE A 26 4.91 -17.78 6.63
N ASP A 27 4.13 -18.31 5.72
CA ASP A 27 3.30 -19.50 5.91
C ASP A 27 3.13 -20.25 4.58
N ASN A 28 3.57 -21.51 4.53
CA ASN A 28 3.41 -22.41 3.37
C ASN A 28 3.83 -21.78 2.02
N ASP A 29 5.05 -21.23 1.94
CA ASP A 29 5.60 -20.56 0.76
C ASP A 29 4.86 -19.26 0.35
N GLU A 30 4.09 -18.70 1.26
CA GLU A 30 3.45 -17.41 1.13
C GLU A 30 4.08 -16.40 2.09
N ILE A 31 4.24 -15.16 1.65
CA ILE A 31 4.57 -14.05 2.53
C ILE A 31 3.42 -13.07 2.58
N THR A 32 2.99 -12.73 3.78
CA THR A 32 1.95 -11.72 4.02
C THR A 32 2.46 -10.66 4.97
N THR A 33 2.12 -9.40 4.69
CA THR A 33 2.29 -8.31 5.62
C THR A 33 1.01 -7.51 5.77
N LYS A 34 0.70 -7.13 7.04
CA LYS A 34 -0.39 -6.22 7.38
C LYS A 34 0.20 -5.00 8.05
N PHE A 35 -0.11 -3.83 7.54
CA PHE A 35 0.49 -2.58 8.00
C PHE A 35 -0.53 -1.45 8.08
N ARG A 36 -0.17 -0.40 8.82
CA ARG A 36 -0.94 0.84 8.88
C ARG A 36 -0.01 2.03 9.05
N SER A 37 -0.46 3.18 8.61
CA SER A 37 0.21 4.45 8.84
C SER A 37 0.12 4.88 10.31
N GLY A 38 1.06 5.73 10.74
CA GLY A 38 1.09 6.26 12.10
C GLY A 38 -0.14 7.09 12.45
N ASP A 39 -0.69 7.84 11.50
CA ASP A 39 -1.91 8.65 11.61
C ASP A 39 -3.21 7.82 11.55
N LYS A 40 -3.11 6.52 11.29
CA LYS A 40 -4.23 5.59 11.13
C LYS A 40 -5.16 5.89 9.94
N GLY A 41 -4.80 6.83 9.10
CA GLY A 41 -5.56 7.18 7.88
C GLY A 41 -5.38 6.19 6.72
N PHE A 42 -4.42 5.27 6.87
CA PHE A 42 -4.08 4.30 5.85
C PHE A 42 -3.72 2.93 6.44
N MET A 43 -4.20 1.88 5.83
CA MET A 43 -3.81 0.50 6.13
C MET A 43 -3.78 -0.36 4.88
N GLY A 44 -3.01 -1.45 4.91
CA GLY A 44 -2.96 -2.37 3.80
C GLY A 44 -2.59 -3.79 4.21
N ILE A 45 -2.85 -4.69 3.27
CA ILE A 45 -2.48 -6.11 3.32
C ILE A 45 -1.82 -6.42 1.98
N VAL A 46 -0.62 -6.94 2.02
CA VAL A 46 0.09 -7.42 0.84
C VAL A 46 0.42 -8.88 1.05
N THR A 47 -0.03 -9.71 0.13
CA THR A 47 0.23 -11.15 0.11
C THR A 47 0.90 -11.52 -1.20
N LYS A 48 1.98 -12.29 -1.13
CA LYS A 48 2.62 -12.91 -2.29
C LYS A 48 2.73 -14.42 -2.09
N LYS A 49 2.12 -15.17 -2.99
CA LYS A 49 2.24 -16.62 -3.09
C LYS A 49 3.53 -17.02 -3.81
N ASN A 50 3.94 -18.28 -3.65
CA ASN A 50 5.12 -18.83 -4.30
C ASN A 50 6.37 -17.96 -4.06
N PHE A 51 6.59 -17.59 -2.79
CA PHE A 51 7.67 -16.68 -2.42
C PHE A 51 9.05 -17.35 -2.46
N GLY A 52 9.10 -18.68 -2.34
CA GLY A 52 10.35 -19.44 -2.35
C GLY A 52 11.04 -19.49 -1.00
N PHE A 53 10.28 -19.38 0.10
CA PHE A 53 10.77 -19.53 1.47
C PHE A 53 9.81 -20.40 2.27
N ALA A 54 10.27 -21.59 2.66
CA ALA A 54 9.41 -22.66 3.22
C ALA A 54 9.30 -22.64 4.76
N GLU A 55 10.12 -21.85 5.49
CA GLU A 55 10.07 -21.84 6.95
C GLU A 55 8.93 -20.91 7.43
N ASN A 56 8.01 -21.48 8.21
CA ASN A 56 6.90 -20.71 8.80
C ASN A 56 7.42 -19.86 9.97
N CYS A 57 7.34 -18.55 9.85
CA CYS A 57 7.83 -17.64 10.89
C CYS A 57 7.23 -16.23 10.77
N GLN A 58 7.48 -15.41 11.78
CA GLN A 58 7.16 -13.98 11.76
C GLN A 58 8.43 -13.15 12.00
N LEU A 59 8.63 -12.13 11.18
CA LEU A 59 9.77 -11.24 11.23
C LEU A 59 9.32 -9.79 11.45
N GLY A 60 9.84 -9.14 12.49
CA GLY A 60 9.58 -7.73 12.76
C GLY A 60 10.57 -6.83 12.03
N VAL A 61 10.15 -6.22 10.93
CA VAL A 61 10.97 -5.25 10.18
C VAL A 61 10.59 -3.84 10.65
N LEU A 62 11.53 -3.12 11.28
CA LEU A 62 11.27 -1.79 11.84
C LEU A 62 11.75 -0.65 10.94
N THR A 63 12.82 -0.85 10.18
CA THR A 63 13.45 0.18 9.33
C THR A 63 13.57 -0.31 7.90
N THR A 64 12.43 -0.41 7.22
CA THR A 64 12.35 -0.95 5.85
C THR A 64 13.25 -0.19 4.88
N GLY A 65 13.27 1.14 4.94
CA GLY A 65 14.14 1.94 4.08
C GLY A 65 15.63 1.65 4.28
N GLN A 66 16.07 1.29 5.50
CA GLN A 66 17.44 0.83 5.74
C GLN A 66 17.68 -0.54 5.09
N LEU A 67 16.75 -1.48 5.22
CA LEU A 67 16.85 -2.79 4.59
C LEU A 67 16.96 -2.66 3.07
N VAL A 68 16.17 -1.81 2.43
CA VAL A 68 16.24 -1.55 0.98
C VAL A 68 17.63 -1.04 0.58
N ARG A 69 18.21 -0.09 1.33
CA ARG A 69 19.58 0.41 1.08
C ARG A 69 20.63 -0.68 1.24
N LEU A 70 20.52 -1.53 2.26
CA LEU A 70 21.42 -2.66 2.45
C LEU A 70 21.31 -3.67 1.29
N LEU A 71 20.11 -4.00 0.85
CA LEU A 71 19.88 -4.89 -0.30
C LEU A 71 20.51 -4.34 -1.60
N SER A 72 20.66 -3.01 -1.73
CA SER A 72 21.29 -2.42 -2.93
C SER A 72 22.74 -2.84 -3.13
N VAL A 73 23.44 -3.23 -2.04
CA VAL A 73 24.85 -3.66 -2.07
C VAL A 73 25.01 -5.08 -2.64
N LEU A 74 23.94 -5.89 -2.63
CA LEU A 74 23.97 -7.27 -3.09
C LEU A 74 23.72 -7.38 -4.61
N GLY A 75 24.20 -8.48 -5.19
CA GLY A 75 23.88 -8.87 -6.56
C GLY A 75 22.39 -9.27 -6.75
N SER A 76 22.08 -9.86 -7.89
CA SER A 76 20.71 -10.23 -8.28
C SER A 76 20.13 -11.41 -7.50
N GLU A 77 20.99 -12.29 -6.99
CA GLU A 77 20.59 -13.47 -6.20
C GLU A 77 21.37 -13.50 -4.88
N PHE A 78 20.72 -14.05 -3.86
CA PHE A 78 21.29 -14.18 -2.52
C PHE A 78 20.66 -15.34 -1.74
N ASP A 79 21.39 -15.79 -0.74
CA ASP A 79 20.92 -16.70 0.28
C ASP A 79 20.26 -15.89 1.40
N PHE A 80 19.10 -16.37 1.87
CA PHE A 80 18.34 -15.76 2.95
C PHE A 80 18.28 -16.73 4.13
N GLY A 81 18.81 -16.32 5.28
CA GLY A 81 18.89 -17.14 6.48
C GLY A 81 18.35 -16.41 7.70
N LEU A 82 17.82 -17.19 8.65
CA LEU A 82 17.32 -16.71 9.93
C LEU A 82 18.35 -16.97 11.02
N ASN A 83 18.66 -15.95 11.83
CA ASN A 83 19.49 -16.12 13.02
C ASN A 83 18.58 -16.16 14.26
N LYS A 84 18.64 -17.28 14.96
CA LYS A 84 17.83 -17.57 16.14
C LYS A 84 18.70 -17.48 17.40
N GLN A 85 18.10 -17.03 18.49
CA GLN A 85 18.68 -17.02 19.83
C GLN A 85 17.70 -17.63 20.81
N THR A 86 18.20 -18.47 21.70
CA THR A 86 17.42 -19.04 22.80
C THR A 86 17.54 -18.14 24.02
N ALA A 87 16.45 -17.62 24.52
CA ALA A 87 16.37 -16.86 25.75
C ALA A 87 15.15 -17.32 26.55
N ASN A 88 15.37 -17.67 27.83
CA ASN A 88 14.33 -18.19 28.72
C ASN A 88 13.56 -19.39 28.13
N ASP A 89 14.27 -20.36 27.56
CA ASP A 89 13.77 -21.56 26.90
C ASP A 89 12.83 -21.30 25.66
N GLU A 90 12.78 -20.06 25.18
CA GLU A 90 12.10 -19.69 23.95
C GLU A 90 13.11 -19.36 22.84
N GLU A 91 12.92 -19.94 21.65
CA GLU A 91 13.69 -19.62 20.47
C GLU A 91 13.09 -18.39 19.78
N LYS A 92 13.91 -17.32 19.62
CA LYS A 92 13.49 -16.07 18.94
C LYS A 92 14.39 -15.79 17.75
N ILE A 93 13.77 -15.38 16.64
CA ILE A 93 14.49 -14.89 15.47
C ILE A 93 14.88 -13.44 15.74
N VAL A 94 16.19 -13.18 15.78
CA VAL A 94 16.72 -11.85 16.16
C VAL A 94 17.29 -11.06 14.98
N SER A 95 17.68 -11.73 13.92
CA SER A 95 18.16 -11.08 12.69
C SER A 95 18.02 -12.00 11.50
N ILE A 96 18.07 -11.39 10.30
CA ILE A 96 18.20 -12.11 9.04
C ILE A 96 19.61 -11.91 8.49
N THR A 97 20.18 -12.97 7.94
CA THR A 97 21.40 -12.92 7.15
C THR A 97 21.04 -13.01 5.68
N ILE A 98 21.52 -12.06 4.89
CA ILE A 98 21.34 -12.03 3.45
C ILE A 98 22.74 -11.97 2.84
N SER A 99 23.12 -12.97 2.04
CA SER A 99 24.50 -13.09 1.55
C SER A 99 24.57 -13.61 0.13
N ASN A 100 25.61 -13.18 -0.57
CA ASN A 100 26.06 -13.75 -1.85
C ASN A 100 27.59 -13.89 -1.83
N GLU A 101 28.18 -14.25 -2.97
CA GLU A 101 29.65 -14.41 -3.07
C GLU A 101 30.44 -13.14 -2.72
N GLY A 102 29.87 -11.95 -2.90
CA GLY A 102 30.58 -10.67 -2.72
C GLY A 102 30.32 -9.95 -1.39
N ALA A 103 29.20 -10.25 -0.72
CA ALA A 103 28.81 -9.52 0.49
C ALA A 103 27.88 -10.33 1.39
N ARG A 104 27.96 -10.03 2.70
CA ARG A 104 27.06 -10.56 3.72
C ARG A 104 26.47 -9.42 4.53
N ILE A 105 25.16 -9.40 4.62
CA ILE A 105 24.37 -8.43 5.40
C ILE A 105 23.79 -9.18 6.61
N ASN A 106 23.89 -8.59 7.79
CA ASN A 106 23.12 -8.98 8.95
C ASN A 106 22.17 -7.84 9.30
N PHE A 107 20.86 -8.07 9.15
CA PHE A 107 19.83 -7.09 9.45
C PHE A 107 19.11 -7.48 10.74
N MET A 108 19.17 -6.61 11.74
CA MET A 108 18.53 -6.85 13.04
C MET A 108 17.02 -6.66 12.93
N LEU A 109 16.29 -7.61 13.48
CA LEU A 109 14.84 -7.57 13.57
C LEU A 109 14.38 -6.92 14.86
N ALA A 110 13.23 -6.29 14.83
CA ALA A 110 12.56 -5.77 16.01
C ALA A 110 11.72 -6.87 16.67
N ASP A 111 11.50 -6.74 17.97
CA ASP A 111 10.50 -7.54 18.65
C ASP A 111 9.11 -7.24 18.08
N LEU A 112 8.31 -8.29 17.87
CA LEU A 112 6.98 -8.15 17.25
C LEU A 112 6.02 -7.27 18.06
N THR A 113 6.31 -7.06 19.36
CA THR A 113 5.47 -6.22 20.23
C THR A 113 5.63 -4.73 19.98
N VAL A 114 6.78 -4.30 19.41
CA VAL A 114 7.04 -2.88 19.12
C VAL A 114 6.56 -2.47 17.73
N ILE A 115 6.23 -3.43 16.87
CA ILE A 115 5.67 -3.13 15.55
C ILE A 115 4.17 -2.78 15.69
N PRO A 116 3.70 -1.66 15.12
CA PRO A 116 2.28 -1.31 15.15
C PRO A 116 1.41 -2.39 14.51
N LYS A 117 0.57 -3.05 15.29
CA LYS A 117 -0.33 -4.07 14.78
C LYS A 117 -1.43 -3.43 13.94
N ALA A 118 -1.48 -3.76 12.66
CA ALA A 118 -2.62 -3.46 11.82
C ALA A 118 -3.73 -4.47 12.16
N LYS A 119 -4.80 -3.99 12.80
CA LYS A 119 -6.03 -4.77 12.93
C LYS A 119 -6.77 -4.60 11.60
N GLY A 120 -7.08 -5.69 10.90
CA GLY A 120 -7.96 -5.64 9.75
C GLY A 120 -9.29 -4.97 10.08
N LEU A 121 -10.01 -4.54 9.07
CA LEU A 121 -11.39 -4.07 9.26
C LEU A 121 -12.20 -5.18 9.93
N LYS A 122 -12.94 -4.85 10.99
CA LYS A 122 -13.82 -5.83 11.66
C LYS A 122 -14.95 -6.27 10.75
N ASN A 123 -15.48 -5.33 9.98
CA ASN A 123 -16.46 -5.56 8.93
C ASN A 123 -16.08 -4.68 7.75
N GLU A 124 -16.03 -5.25 6.55
CA GLU A 124 -15.97 -4.44 5.34
C GLU A 124 -17.29 -3.70 5.18
N PRO A 125 -17.26 -2.38 4.91
CA PRO A 125 -18.47 -1.66 4.59
C PRO A 125 -18.99 -2.07 3.22
N ASP A 126 -20.28 -1.85 2.99
CA ASP A 126 -20.80 -1.84 1.63
C ASP A 126 -20.17 -0.67 0.87
N TYR A 127 -19.71 -0.93 -0.34
CA TYR A 127 -19.13 0.08 -1.21
C TYR A 127 -20.20 0.62 -2.14
N ASP A 128 -20.31 1.94 -2.18
CA ASP A 128 -21.35 2.66 -2.92
C ASP A 128 -20.96 2.88 -4.39
N LEU A 129 -19.65 2.96 -4.66
CA LEU A 129 -19.13 3.26 -5.99
C LEU A 129 -17.84 2.46 -6.26
N SER A 130 -17.69 2.02 -7.52
CA SER A 130 -16.49 1.34 -8.00
C SER A 130 -15.97 2.02 -9.26
N VAL A 131 -14.67 2.28 -9.29
CA VAL A 131 -13.94 2.89 -10.41
C VAL A 131 -12.90 1.90 -10.93
N THR A 132 -12.82 1.75 -12.23
CA THR A 132 -11.74 1.00 -12.89
C THR A 132 -10.53 1.92 -13.05
N ILE A 133 -9.37 1.43 -12.65
CA ILE A 133 -8.08 2.12 -12.74
C ILE A 133 -7.24 1.42 -13.81
N ASP A 134 -6.80 2.17 -14.79
CA ASP A 134 -5.86 1.71 -15.82
C ASP A 134 -4.52 2.46 -15.73
N ASP A 135 -3.55 2.04 -16.53
CA ASP A 135 -2.22 2.64 -16.55
C ASP A 135 -2.23 4.10 -17.02
N GLU A 136 -3.19 4.48 -17.86
CA GLU A 136 -3.33 5.85 -18.35
C GLU A 136 -3.80 6.79 -17.22
N PHE A 137 -4.79 6.34 -16.44
CA PHE A 137 -5.20 7.01 -15.22
C PHE A 137 -4.07 7.12 -14.21
N ILE A 138 -3.31 6.03 -13.98
CA ILE A 138 -2.17 6.02 -13.05
C ILE A 138 -1.16 7.10 -13.45
N ASP A 139 -0.74 7.14 -14.72
CA ASP A 139 0.20 8.13 -15.21
C ASP A 139 -0.32 9.57 -15.06
N LEU A 140 -1.59 9.78 -15.37
CA LEU A 140 -2.22 11.09 -15.26
C LEU A 140 -2.31 11.54 -13.80
N PHE A 141 -2.74 10.66 -12.88
CA PHE A 141 -2.83 10.99 -11.47
C PHE A 141 -1.45 11.32 -10.86
N VAL A 142 -0.44 10.49 -11.15
CA VAL A 142 0.93 10.71 -10.65
C VAL A 142 1.51 12.03 -11.16
N LYS A 143 1.33 12.36 -12.45
CA LYS A 143 1.74 13.63 -13.04
C LYS A 143 0.99 14.82 -12.43
N SER A 144 -0.31 14.69 -12.26
CA SER A 144 -1.17 15.73 -11.67
C SER A 144 -0.80 16.03 -10.22
N LYS A 145 -0.51 14.99 -9.42
CA LYS A 145 -0.03 15.15 -8.04
C LYS A 145 1.37 15.79 -8.00
N ALA A 146 2.23 15.49 -8.97
CA ALA A 146 3.55 16.13 -9.08
C ALA A 146 3.45 17.63 -9.46
N ALA A 147 2.44 18.02 -10.24
CA ALA A 147 2.18 19.40 -10.61
C ALA A 147 1.59 20.24 -9.44
N LEU A 148 0.94 19.60 -8.47
CA LEU A 148 0.36 20.20 -7.27
C LEU A 148 0.93 19.52 -6.01
N PRO A 149 2.23 19.67 -5.72
CA PRO A 149 2.91 18.90 -4.67
C PRO A 149 2.38 19.20 -3.25
N GLU A 150 1.89 20.40 -3.02
CA GLU A 150 1.33 20.86 -1.73
C GLU A 150 -0.03 20.22 -1.39
N THR A 151 -0.74 19.72 -2.39
CA THR A 151 -2.09 19.15 -2.21
C THR A 151 -2.05 17.81 -1.48
N LYS A 152 -2.62 17.73 -0.30
CA LYS A 152 -2.59 16.52 0.54
C LYS A 152 -3.71 15.52 0.25
N SER A 153 -4.78 15.96 -0.42
CA SER A 153 -5.95 15.13 -0.72
C SER A 153 -6.32 15.15 -2.18
N PHE A 154 -7.05 14.15 -2.60
CA PHE A 154 -7.87 14.15 -3.81
C PHE A 154 -9.32 13.95 -3.42
N THR A 155 -10.24 14.44 -4.22
CA THR A 155 -11.67 14.40 -3.96
C THR A 155 -12.38 13.72 -5.12
N LEU A 156 -13.19 12.72 -4.80
CA LEU A 156 -14.13 12.12 -5.75
C LEU A 156 -15.45 12.90 -5.67
N LEU A 157 -15.95 13.33 -6.81
CA LEU A 157 -17.21 14.04 -6.91
C LEU A 157 -17.91 13.75 -8.22
N LYS A 158 -19.24 14.02 -8.25
CA LYS A 158 -20.03 14.00 -9.46
C LYS A 158 -20.15 15.41 -10.03
N ASN A 159 -19.71 15.59 -11.25
CA ASN A 159 -19.86 16.87 -11.96
C ASN A 159 -21.33 17.07 -12.36
N LYS A 160 -22.00 18.06 -11.74
CA LYS A 160 -23.44 18.33 -11.95
C LYS A 160 -23.78 18.74 -13.38
N LYS A 161 -22.83 19.29 -14.16
CA LYS A 161 -23.05 19.72 -15.55
C LYS A 161 -22.96 18.56 -16.52
N THR A 162 -21.98 17.68 -16.33
CA THR A 162 -21.71 16.55 -17.24
C THR A 162 -22.35 15.25 -16.77
N ASN A 163 -22.80 15.19 -15.51
CA ASN A 163 -23.28 14.00 -14.81
C ASN A 163 -22.25 12.86 -14.75
N LYS A 164 -20.95 13.19 -14.90
CA LYS A 164 -19.83 12.25 -14.83
C LYS A 164 -19.09 12.36 -13.51
N TYR A 165 -18.44 11.28 -13.09
CA TYR A 165 -17.57 11.28 -11.92
C TYR A 165 -16.17 11.76 -12.29
N GLU A 166 -15.57 12.51 -11.39
CA GLU A 166 -14.24 13.07 -11.54
C GLU A 166 -13.46 12.92 -10.23
N ILE A 167 -12.19 12.61 -10.35
CA ILE A 167 -11.21 12.75 -9.27
C ILE A 167 -10.56 14.11 -9.41
N VAL A 168 -10.58 14.92 -8.36
CA VAL A 168 -10.05 16.29 -8.36
C VAL A 168 -8.88 16.39 -7.39
N ILE A 169 -7.71 16.77 -7.87
CA ILE A 169 -6.55 17.11 -7.05
C ILE A 169 -6.56 18.62 -6.82
N GLY A 170 -6.51 19.06 -5.57
CA GLY A 170 -6.61 20.49 -5.22
C GLY A 170 -8.04 21.01 -5.11
N TYR A 171 -9.01 20.12 -4.87
CA TYR A 171 -10.40 20.54 -4.65
C TYR A 171 -10.53 21.50 -3.47
N SER A 172 -11.22 22.60 -3.70
CA SER A 172 -11.55 23.60 -2.68
C SER A 172 -12.86 24.30 -3.06
N THR A 173 -13.60 24.77 -2.10
CA THR A 173 -14.78 25.64 -2.30
C THR A 173 -14.39 27.08 -2.66
N THR A 174 -13.14 27.46 -2.44
CA THR A 174 -12.55 28.73 -2.87
C THR A 174 -11.77 28.55 -4.16
N ASN A 175 -11.44 29.65 -4.83
CA ASN A 175 -10.62 29.61 -6.04
C ASN A 175 -9.22 29.05 -5.72
N SER A 176 -8.92 27.87 -6.22
CA SER A 176 -7.62 27.21 -6.08
C SER A 176 -7.21 26.57 -7.41
N ASN A 177 -5.91 26.32 -7.56
CA ASN A 177 -5.43 25.51 -8.66
C ASN A 177 -5.88 24.06 -8.43
N CYS A 178 -6.53 23.48 -9.41
CA CYS A 178 -7.02 22.11 -9.33
C CYS A 178 -6.93 21.40 -10.69
N ILE A 179 -6.85 20.09 -10.65
CA ILE A 179 -6.84 19.23 -11.83
C ILE A 179 -7.98 18.25 -11.71
N TYR A 180 -8.85 18.19 -12.74
CA TYR A 180 -9.99 17.30 -12.85
C TYR A 180 -9.62 16.11 -13.74
N ILE A 181 -9.77 14.91 -13.23
CA ILE A 181 -9.51 13.66 -13.94
C ILE A 181 -10.83 12.91 -14.06
N PRO A 182 -11.43 12.81 -15.25
CA PRO A 182 -12.62 12.00 -15.44
C PRO A 182 -12.35 10.52 -15.11
N VAL A 183 -13.34 9.86 -14.49
CA VAL A 183 -13.23 8.43 -14.15
C VAL A 183 -14.43 7.67 -14.66
N GLU A 184 -14.18 6.41 -15.06
CA GLU A 184 -15.25 5.49 -15.44
C GLU A 184 -15.71 4.71 -14.22
N VAL A 185 -17.02 4.79 -13.96
CA VAL A 185 -17.66 4.06 -12.86
C VAL A 185 -18.12 2.71 -13.38
N SER A 186 -17.60 1.64 -12.80
CA SER A 186 -17.94 0.27 -13.16
C SER A 186 -19.15 -0.28 -12.41
N SER A 187 -19.43 0.26 -11.20
CA SER A 187 -20.66 -0.04 -10.45
C SER A 187 -21.05 1.12 -9.54
N LEU A 188 -22.35 1.31 -9.36
CA LEU A 188 -22.95 2.35 -8.56
C LEU A 188 -24.20 1.79 -7.87
N VAL A 189 -24.36 2.08 -6.58
CA VAL A 189 -25.58 1.74 -5.83
C VAL A 189 -26.57 2.89 -5.96
N ASP A 190 -27.80 2.61 -6.43
CA ASP A 190 -28.79 3.62 -6.83
C ASP A 190 -29.24 4.58 -5.71
N ASP A 191 -29.17 4.16 -4.45
CA ASP A 191 -29.64 4.95 -3.28
C ASP A 191 -28.50 5.61 -2.48
N ALA A 192 -27.25 5.52 -2.93
CA ALA A 192 -26.15 6.15 -2.21
C ALA A 192 -26.21 7.68 -2.34
N ASP A 193 -25.98 8.41 -1.26
CA ASP A 193 -25.87 9.89 -1.22
C ASP A 193 -24.56 10.35 -1.91
N ILE A 194 -24.51 10.07 -3.22
CA ILE A 194 -23.32 10.17 -4.08
C ILE A 194 -23.05 11.60 -4.54
N ASP A 195 -23.93 12.54 -4.15
CA ASP A 195 -23.82 13.94 -4.54
C ASP A 195 -22.83 14.74 -3.68
N LYS A 196 -22.32 14.14 -2.58
CA LYS A 196 -21.35 14.79 -1.72
C LYS A 196 -19.92 14.49 -2.16
N PRO A 197 -19.04 15.49 -2.23
CA PRO A 197 -17.63 15.26 -2.42
C PRO A 197 -17.06 14.42 -1.25
N ILE A 198 -16.21 13.43 -1.55
CA ILE A 198 -15.49 12.64 -0.55
C ILE A 198 -14.00 12.68 -0.86
N SER A 199 -13.17 12.90 0.16
CA SER A 199 -11.74 13.15 -0.02
C SER A 199 -10.88 12.11 0.67
N PHE A 200 -9.77 11.75 0.02
CA PHE A 200 -8.78 10.79 0.52
C PHE A 200 -7.36 11.33 0.34
N SER A 201 -6.38 10.74 1.03
CA SER A 201 -4.98 11.13 0.91
C SER A 201 -4.45 10.92 -0.50
N SER A 202 -4.05 12.01 -1.18
CA SER A 202 -3.43 11.96 -2.50
C SER A 202 -2.00 11.39 -2.45
N GLU A 203 -1.32 11.51 -1.30
CA GLU A 203 0.04 11.01 -1.13
C GLU A 203 0.07 9.49 -1.05
N TYR A 204 -0.78 8.88 -0.19
CA TYR A 204 -0.86 7.42 -0.11
C TYR A 204 -1.36 6.82 -1.42
N PHE A 205 -2.40 7.42 -2.01
CA PHE A 205 -2.96 6.90 -3.25
C PHE A 205 -1.96 6.95 -4.40
N LYS A 206 -1.20 8.04 -4.56
CA LYS A 206 -0.11 8.14 -5.55
C LYS A 206 0.91 7.01 -5.40
N GLU A 207 1.34 6.71 -4.17
CA GLU A 207 2.33 5.66 -3.94
C GLU A 207 1.74 4.25 -4.19
N ILE A 208 0.46 4.02 -3.85
CA ILE A 208 -0.25 2.78 -4.21
C ILE A 208 -0.28 2.60 -5.73
N LEU A 209 -0.68 3.65 -6.46
CA LEU A 209 -0.75 3.63 -7.92
C LEU A 209 0.63 3.34 -8.53
N ALA A 210 1.65 4.07 -8.10
CA ALA A 210 3.01 3.95 -8.63
C ALA A 210 3.63 2.56 -8.36
N ALA A 211 3.41 2.01 -7.16
CA ALA A 211 3.93 0.70 -6.79
C ALA A 211 3.24 -0.46 -7.54
N ASN A 212 2.06 -0.24 -8.10
CA ASN A 212 1.22 -1.28 -8.68
C ASN A 212 0.86 -1.04 -10.16
N LYS A 213 1.57 -0.14 -10.84
CA LYS A 213 1.39 0.09 -12.26
C LYS A 213 1.64 -1.19 -13.06
N GLY A 214 0.81 -1.44 -14.05
CA GLY A 214 0.85 -2.66 -14.87
C GLY A 214 0.21 -3.89 -14.21
N ALA A 215 -0.56 -3.71 -13.13
CA ALA A 215 -1.30 -4.81 -12.51
C ALA A 215 -2.43 -5.32 -13.42
N GLU A 216 -2.69 -6.63 -13.37
CA GLU A 216 -3.72 -7.29 -14.17
C GLU A 216 -5.14 -6.85 -13.79
N GLU A 217 -5.39 -6.69 -12.49
CA GLU A 217 -6.66 -6.19 -11.96
C GLU A 217 -6.38 -5.05 -10.98
N PHE A 218 -7.01 -3.92 -11.22
CA PHE A 218 -6.92 -2.75 -10.35
C PHE A 218 -8.30 -2.13 -10.16
N LYS A 219 -8.85 -2.24 -8.95
CA LYS A 219 -10.19 -1.76 -8.62
C LYS A 219 -10.12 -0.78 -7.45
N PHE A 220 -10.73 0.38 -7.61
CA PHE A 220 -10.89 1.37 -6.56
C PHE A 220 -12.36 1.50 -6.20
N THR A 221 -12.71 1.25 -4.94
CA THR A 221 -14.07 1.33 -4.43
C THR A 221 -14.17 2.34 -3.30
N VAL A 222 -15.30 3.01 -3.22
CA VAL A 222 -15.56 4.05 -2.24
C VAL A 222 -16.85 3.77 -1.51
N SER A 223 -16.81 3.89 -0.17
CA SER A 223 -17.98 3.96 0.68
C SER A 223 -18.11 5.37 1.23
N TYR A 224 -19.27 5.97 1.05
CA TYR A 224 -19.59 7.30 1.61
C TYR A 224 -19.73 7.28 3.15
N LYS A 225 -19.48 6.12 3.77
CA LYS A 225 -19.24 5.98 5.22
C LYS A 225 -17.82 6.36 5.63
N GLY A 226 -17.02 6.94 4.72
CA GLY A 226 -15.69 7.51 4.99
C GLY A 226 -14.52 6.56 4.78
N ILE A 227 -14.63 5.59 3.88
CA ILE A 227 -13.52 4.67 3.56
C ILE A 227 -13.45 4.37 2.07
N SER A 228 -12.25 4.26 1.53
CA SER A 228 -12.01 3.66 0.23
C SER A 228 -11.20 2.38 0.35
N HIS A 229 -11.37 1.49 -0.62
CA HIS A 229 -10.63 0.25 -0.76
C HIS A 229 -10.05 0.15 -2.16
N THR A 230 -8.77 -0.15 -2.25
CA THR A 230 -8.08 -0.46 -3.50
C THR A 230 -7.69 -1.92 -3.48
N SER A 231 -8.30 -2.73 -4.32
CA SER A 231 -7.99 -4.15 -4.49
C SER A 231 -7.21 -4.35 -5.78
N ILE A 232 -6.08 -5.04 -5.68
CA ILE A 232 -5.16 -5.23 -6.80
C ILE A 232 -4.73 -6.69 -6.85
N LYS A 233 -4.73 -7.26 -8.07
CA LYS A 233 -4.12 -8.56 -8.35
C LYS A 233 -3.09 -8.44 -9.45
N ASN A 234 -1.95 -9.07 -9.26
CA ASN A 234 -0.89 -9.12 -10.26
C ASN A 234 -0.07 -10.41 -10.09
N GLY A 235 -0.29 -11.39 -10.96
CA GLY A 235 0.32 -12.71 -10.84
C GLY A 235 0.05 -13.33 -9.47
N ASP A 236 1.12 -13.62 -8.73
CA ASP A 236 1.06 -14.22 -7.38
C ASP A 236 0.72 -13.22 -6.26
N TYR A 237 0.53 -11.93 -6.57
CA TYR A 237 0.21 -10.91 -5.58
C TYR A 237 -1.29 -10.70 -5.43
N ILE A 238 -1.71 -10.52 -4.17
CA ILE A 238 -3.03 -10.02 -3.76
C ILE A 238 -2.76 -8.87 -2.80
N MET A 239 -3.29 -7.69 -3.12
CA MET A 239 -3.03 -6.48 -2.34
C MET A 239 -4.33 -5.73 -2.09
N ASP A 240 -4.55 -5.39 -0.84
CA ASP A 240 -5.70 -4.61 -0.39
C ASP A 240 -5.20 -3.39 0.39
N TYR A 241 -5.62 -2.20 -0.03
CA TYR A 241 -5.27 -0.94 0.62
C TYR A 241 -6.53 -0.17 0.97
N TYR A 242 -6.56 0.40 2.15
CA TYR A 242 -7.72 1.15 2.67
C TYR A 242 -7.28 2.56 3.07
N LEU A 243 -8.00 3.56 2.57
CA LEU A 243 -7.82 4.95 2.97
C LEU A 243 -9.06 5.42 3.74
N ALA A 244 -8.83 6.03 4.89
CA ALA A 244 -9.87 6.76 5.59
C ALA A 244 -10.12 8.10 4.89
N GLU A 245 -11.35 8.57 4.93
CA GLU A 245 -11.72 9.91 4.50
C GLU A 245 -10.91 10.97 5.25
N VAL A 246 -10.43 11.96 4.54
CA VAL A 246 -9.78 13.14 5.09
C VAL A 246 -10.79 14.29 5.09
N GLN A 247 -10.96 14.93 6.24
CA GLN A 247 -11.70 16.18 6.27
C GLN A 247 -10.89 17.23 5.51
N THR A 248 -11.43 17.68 4.39
CA THR A 248 -10.94 18.91 3.74
C THR A 248 -11.60 20.08 4.43
N ASP A 249 -10.81 21.07 4.83
CA ASP A 249 -11.34 22.37 5.28
C ASP A 249 -12.15 22.96 4.11
N ILE A 250 -13.46 22.80 4.19
CA ILE A 250 -14.44 23.28 3.19
C ILE A 250 -14.82 24.71 3.55
#